data_ec503d9d5d21fb7c07d58416a6561b19
#
_entry.id   ec503d9d5d21fb7c07d58416a6561b19
#
_cell.length_a   1.000
_cell.length_b   1.000
_cell.length_c   1.000
_cell.angle_alpha   90.00
_cell.angle_beta   90.00
_cell.angle_gamma   90.00
#
_symmetry.space_group_name_H-M   'P 1'
#
loop_
_entity.id
_entity.type
_entity.pdbx_description
1 polymer ?
#
loop_
_entity_poly.entity_id
_entity_poly.type
_entity_poly.pdbx_seq_one_letter_code
_entity_poly.pdbx_strand_id
1 'polypeptide(L)'
;MSEPILKALMQLFAIIAHPTSNAGERREIVEYFLQRQINQEAVKRYLGIYDHYYAVHQEKLKEKSKRKKRTSSSSVRVLKICTEINEELTQKQKNVVLVRLLEFIKSGGEITEQEIAFVTTVADTFNIPNKEFELIKSFVLNAFEELPHSKEILIIDSNETVDIPNIKHIYSPNLNGELRVIELASSSMYFIRYIGKSELYLNGQLLEQDKVYVLNVGASIRSSKIQPIYYGDIISRFNIDRIKARITFEAEEISYRFTNGNIGLQPM
;
A
#
# COMPACT_ATOMS: atom_id res chain seq x y z
N MET A 1 -9.85 -0.40 7.20
CA MET A 1 -8.48 -0.50 7.75
C MET A 1 -8.58 -1.07 9.15
N SER A 2 -7.66 -1.94 9.57
CA SER A 2 -7.71 -2.54 10.92
C SER A 2 -7.33 -1.53 12.02
N GLU A 3 -7.84 -1.74 13.24
CA GLU A 3 -7.57 -0.86 14.39
C GLU A 3 -6.06 -0.71 14.71
N PRO A 4 -5.25 -1.79 14.71
CA PRO A 4 -3.80 -1.68 14.94
C PRO A 4 -3.10 -0.80 13.90
N ILE A 5 -3.46 -0.90 12.63
CA ILE A 5 -2.89 -0.06 11.56
C ILE A 5 -3.22 1.42 11.81
N LEU A 6 -4.47 1.74 12.14
CA LEU A 6 -4.89 3.12 12.40
C LEU A 6 -4.16 3.72 13.61
N LYS A 7 -4.02 2.94 14.69
CA LYS A 7 -3.28 3.36 15.89
C LYS A 7 -1.80 3.64 15.55
N ALA A 8 -1.14 2.74 14.83
CA ALA A 8 0.23 2.92 14.39
C ALA A 8 0.40 4.18 13.52
N LEU A 9 -0.54 4.41 12.57
CA LEU A 9 -0.51 5.61 11.73
C LEU A 9 -0.66 6.89 12.55
N MET A 10 -1.57 6.94 13.53
CA MET A 10 -1.74 8.13 14.37
C MET A 10 -0.46 8.45 15.16
N GLN A 11 0.24 7.44 15.65
CA GLN A 11 1.54 7.62 16.32
C GLN A 11 2.61 8.18 15.38
N LEU A 12 2.73 7.60 14.19
CA LEU A 12 3.73 8.01 13.20
C LEU A 12 3.43 9.40 12.62
N PHE A 13 2.17 9.70 12.30
CA PHE A 13 1.75 11.02 11.82
C PHE A 13 2.02 12.11 12.86
N ALA A 14 1.81 11.82 14.15
CA ALA A 14 2.09 12.78 15.23
C ALA A 14 3.58 13.10 15.36
N ILE A 15 4.48 12.18 14.99
CA ILE A 15 5.92 12.42 15.03
C ILE A 15 6.38 13.20 13.79
N ILE A 16 5.88 12.84 12.61
CA ILE A 16 6.30 13.46 11.34
C ILE A 16 5.71 14.86 11.16
N ALA A 17 4.58 15.16 11.83
CA ALA A 17 3.99 16.48 11.87
C ALA A 17 4.87 17.45 12.68
N HIS A 18 6.05 17.80 12.13
CA HIS A 18 7.06 18.63 12.81
C HIS A 18 6.56 20.07 13.02
N PRO A 19 7.08 20.80 14.06
CA PRO A 19 6.58 22.12 14.48
C PRO A 19 6.80 23.28 13.50
N THR A 20 7.45 23.07 12.38
CA THR A 20 7.69 24.12 11.35
C THR A 20 6.52 24.33 10.40
N SER A 21 5.55 23.44 10.35
CA SER A 21 4.29 23.59 9.60
C SER A 21 3.14 23.88 10.55
N ASN A 22 2.17 24.69 10.12
CA ASN A 22 0.95 25.00 10.87
C ASN A 22 0.32 23.72 11.43
N ALA A 23 0.34 23.57 12.76
CA ALA A 23 -0.21 22.38 13.44
C ALA A 23 -1.67 22.12 13.07
N GLY A 24 -2.44 23.20 12.78
CA GLY A 24 -3.80 23.11 12.30
C GLY A 24 -3.93 22.42 10.94
N GLU A 25 -3.11 22.82 9.97
CA GLU A 25 -3.13 22.25 8.62
C GLU A 25 -2.79 20.76 8.62
N ARG A 26 -1.81 20.34 9.41
CA ARG A 26 -1.46 18.92 9.53
C ARG A 26 -2.56 18.09 10.18
N ARG A 27 -3.25 18.65 11.16
CA ARG A 27 -4.40 18.00 11.79
C ARG A 27 -5.57 17.84 10.81
N GLU A 28 -5.83 18.85 9.99
CA GLU A 28 -6.84 18.78 8.93
C GLU A 28 -6.51 17.70 7.88
N ILE A 29 -5.24 17.55 7.52
CA ILE A 29 -4.77 16.48 6.62
C ILE A 29 -5.03 15.10 7.25
N VAL A 30 -4.74 14.92 8.55
CA VAL A 30 -5.03 13.67 9.27
C VAL A 30 -6.53 13.42 9.31
N GLU A 31 -7.33 14.44 9.59
CA GLU A 31 -8.80 14.33 9.62
C GLU A 31 -9.33 13.92 8.25
N TYR A 32 -8.91 14.60 7.20
CA TYR A 32 -9.27 14.28 5.82
C TYR A 32 -8.86 12.84 5.43
N PHE A 33 -7.64 12.44 5.80
CA PHE A 33 -7.18 11.06 5.60
C PHE A 33 -8.10 10.05 6.29
N LEU A 34 -8.48 10.30 7.56
CA LEU A 34 -9.36 9.42 8.33
C LEU A 34 -10.78 9.37 7.75
N GLN A 35 -11.35 10.50 7.36
CA GLN A 35 -12.70 10.58 6.76
C GLN A 35 -12.84 9.72 5.51
N ARG A 36 -11.75 9.53 4.76
CA ARG A 36 -11.71 8.66 3.55
C ARG A 36 -11.54 7.17 3.86
N GLN A 37 -11.29 6.80 5.11
CA GLN A 37 -10.99 5.42 5.51
C GLN A 37 -12.01 4.81 6.47
N ILE A 38 -12.65 5.63 7.28
CA ILE A 38 -13.51 5.20 8.38
C ILE A 38 -14.72 6.14 8.55
N ASN A 39 -15.72 5.70 9.34
CA ASN A 39 -16.90 6.49 9.63
C ASN A 39 -16.60 7.68 10.56
N GLN A 40 -17.51 8.66 10.62
CA GLN A 40 -17.32 9.90 11.37
C GLN A 40 -17.10 9.71 12.88
N GLU A 41 -17.72 8.71 13.49
CA GLU A 41 -17.55 8.41 14.92
C GLU A 41 -16.13 7.93 15.20
N ALA A 42 -15.62 7.02 14.38
CA ALA A 42 -14.25 6.54 14.47
C ALA A 42 -13.24 7.66 14.16
N VAL A 43 -13.53 8.59 13.24
CA VAL A 43 -12.65 9.75 12.95
C VAL A 43 -12.36 10.53 14.22
N LYS A 44 -13.38 10.88 15.00
CA LYS A 44 -13.19 11.64 16.26
C LYS A 44 -12.30 10.89 17.26
N ARG A 45 -12.49 9.57 17.38
CA ARG A 45 -11.69 8.71 18.27
C ARG A 45 -10.21 8.71 17.85
N TYR A 46 -9.93 8.51 16.59
CA TYR A 46 -8.54 8.44 16.09
C TYR A 46 -7.86 9.79 16.03
N LEU A 47 -8.59 10.88 15.75
CA LEU A 47 -8.06 12.23 15.92
C LEU A 47 -7.66 12.51 17.37
N GLY A 48 -8.44 12.07 18.36
CA GLY A 48 -8.07 12.17 19.76
C GLY A 48 -6.78 11.41 20.09
N ILE A 49 -6.56 10.26 19.47
CA ILE A 49 -5.29 9.50 19.58
C ILE A 49 -4.13 10.30 18.96
N TYR A 50 -4.31 10.83 17.77
CA TYR A 50 -3.31 11.70 17.11
C TYR A 50 -2.98 12.92 17.98
N ASP A 51 -3.98 13.66 18.44
CA ASP A 51 -3.82 14.85 19.29
C ASP A 51 -3.04 14.52 20.58
N HIS A 52 -3.32 13.38 21.21
CA HIS A 52 -2.60 12.91 22.39
C HIS A 52 -1.10 12.67 22.09
N TYR A 53 -0.78 11.90 21.04
CA TYR A 53 0.60 11.62 20.68
C TYR A 53 1.34 12.89 20.22
N TYR A 54 0.65 13.79 19.51
CA TYR A 54 1.20 15.07 19.10
C TYR A 54 1.55 15.94 20.30
N ALA A 55 0.66 16.08 21.29
CA ALA A 55 0.91 16.82 22.52
C ALA A 55 2.10 16.26 23.30
N VAL A 56 2.13 14.93 23.51
CA VAL A 56 3.26 14.24 24.18
C VAL A 56 4.58 14.46 23.44
N HIS A 57 4.53 14.49 22.10
CA HIS A 57 5.72 14.75 21.29
C HIS A 57 6.22 16.19 21.44
N GLN A 58 5.30 17.17 21.40
CA GLN A 58 5.62 18.59 21.54
C GLN A 58 6.15 18.96 22.93
N GLU A 59 5.58 18.43 24.01
CA GLU A 59 6.09 18.66 25.37
C GLU A 59 7.53 18.19 25.50
N LYS A 60 7.83 17.00 25.01
CA LYS A 60 9.18 16.43 25.03
C LYS A 60 10.19 17.20 24.18
N LEU A 61 9.74 17.85 23.10
CA LEU A 61 10.57 18.74 22.30
C LEU A 61 10.90 20.04 23.06
N LYS A 62 9.91 20.62 23.75
CA LYS A 62 10.08 21.85 24.57
C LYS A 62 11.05 21.60 25.73
N GLU A 63 10.97 20.48 26.43
CA GLU A 63 11.91 20.13 27.51
C GLU A 63 13.34 19.97 27.00
N LYS A 64 13.53 19.50 25.76
CA LYS A 64 14.85 19.28 25.15
C LYS A 64 15.49 20.52 24.56
N SER A 65 14.69 21.49 24.10
CA SER A 65 15.22 22.79 23.65
C SER A 65 15.96 23.51 24.78
N LYS A 66 15.62 23.21 26.04
CA LYS A 66 16.33 23.66 27.23
C LYS A 66 17.63 22.89 27.50
N ARG A 67 17.87 21.75 26.87
CA ARG A 67 19.09 20.93 27.05
C ARG A 67 19.79 20.75 25.70
N LYS A 68 20.99 21.34 25.56
CA LYS A 68 21.83 21.45 24.33
C LYS A 68 22.25 20.15 23.62
N LYS A 69 21.47 19.05 23.59
CA LYS A 69 21.80 17.81 22.85
C LYS A 69 20.71 17.48 21.81
N ARG A 70 20.97 17.80 20.56
CA ARG A 70 19.96 18.02 19.52
C ARG A 70 19.65 16.91 18.51
N THR A 71 20.40 15.82 18.37
CA THR A 71 20.26 14.95 17.18
C THR A 71 19.92 13.49 17.43
N SER A 72 20.36 12.86 18.50
CA SER A 72 20.17 11.40 18.67
C SER A 72 18.81 10.96 19.22
N SER A 73 18.05 11.88 19.77
CA SER A 73 16.87 11.56 20.59
C SER A 73 15.54 11.42 19.81
N SER A 74 15.41 12.03 18.63
CA SER A 74 14.19 11.84 17.81
C SER A 74 14.23 10.48 17.12
N SER A 75 15.36 10.11 16.55
CA SER A 75 15.57 8.81 15.92
C SER A 75 15.38 7.64 16.88
N VAL A 76 15.91 7.75 18.12
CA VAL A 76 15.70 6.72 19.16
C VAL A 76 14.21 6.55 19.50
N ARG A 77 13.43 7.63 19.49
CA ARG A 77 12.00 7.56 19.77
C ARG A 77 11.22 6.92 18.63
N VAL A 78 11.55 7.28 17.39
CA VAL A 78 10.99 6.65 16.20
C VAL A 78 11.24 5.15 16.27
N LEU A 79 12.49 4.75 16.52
CA LEU A 79 12.86 3.34 16.65
C LEU A 79 12.04 2.63 17.73
N LYS A 80 11.86 3.24 18.91
CA LYS A 80 11.07 2.65 19.99
C LYS A 80 9.62 2.42 19.57
N ILE A 81 8.96 3.42 18.98
CA ILE A 81 7.57 3.30 18.52
C ILE A 81 7.47 2.28 17.39
N CYS A 82 8.40 2.29 16.43
CA CYS A 82 8.43 1.29 15.37
C CYS A 82 8.65 -0.13 15.90
N THR A 83 9.45 -0.29 16.98
CA THR A 83 9.61 -1.60 17.63
C THR A 83 8.31 -2.09 18.26
N GLU A 84 7.59 -1.22 18.97
CA GLU A 84 6.27 -1.53 19.52
C GLU A 84 5.27 -1.92 18.41
N ILE A 85 5.26 -1.16 17.30
CA ILE A 85 4.43 -1.47 16.12
C ILE A 85 4.83 -2.81 15.49
N ASN A 86 6.12 -3.14 15.47
CA ASN A 86 6.62 -4.39 14.91
C ASN A 86 6.09 -5.64 15.62
N GLU A 87 5.84 -5.54 16.90
CA GLU A 87 5.26 -6.64 17.70
C GLU A 87 3.77 -6.82 17.43
N GLU A 88 3.05 -5.74 17.07
CA GLU A 88 1.60 -5.77 16.86
C GLU A 88 1.19 -6.06 15.40
N LEU A 89 2.03 -5.73 14.41
CA LEU A 89 1.66 -5.77 13.01
C LEU A 89 2.36 -6.88 12.21
N THR A 90 1.59 -7.56 11.35
CA THR A 90 2.12 -8.46 10.33
C THR A 90 2.88 -7.68 9.26
N GLN A 91 3.76 -8.35 8.49
CA GLN A 91 4.51 -7.72 7.40
C GLN A 91 3.61 -7.04 6.36
N LYS A 92 2.47 -7.67 6.03
CA LYS A 92 1.47 -7.07 5.14
C LYS A 92 0.90 -5.75 5.68
N GLN A 93 0.60 -5.71 6.97
CA GLN A 93 0.09 -4.50 7.62
C GLN A 93 1.15 -3.40 7.67
N LYS A 94 2.42 -3.73 7.89
CA LYS A 94 3.54 -2.78 7.86
C LYS A 94 3.71 -2.13 6.48
N ASN A 95 3.59 -2.90 5.41
CA ASN A 95 3.60 -2.36 4.04
C ASN A 95 2.44 -1.37 3.82
N VAL A 96 1.24 -1.66 4.32
CA VAL A 96 0.11 -0.73 4.26
C VAL A 96 0.40 0.55 5.05
N VAL A 97 0.96 0.44 6.26
CA VAL A 97 1.35 1.59 7.07
C VAL A 97 2.36 2.46 6.31
N LEU A 98 3.37 1.85 5.69
CA LEU A 98 4.38 2.57 4.92
C LEU A 98 3.76 3.33 3.72
N VAL A 99 2.89 2.69 2.95
CA VAL A 99 2.18 3.34 1.83
C VAL A 99 1.36 4.54 2.34
N ARG A 100 0.60 4.37 3.44
CA ARG A 100 -0.22 5.46 4.00
C ARG A 100 0.62 6.60 4.56
N LEU A 101 1.78 6.29 5.13
CA LEU A 101 2.73 7.31 5.61
C LEU A 101 3.30 8.14 4.44
N LEU A 102 3.64 7.51 3.33
CA LEU A 102 4.08 8.20 2.12
C LEU A 102 2.97 9.05 1.49
N GLU A 103 1.74 8.54 1.41
CA GLU A 103 0.59 9.34 0.96
C GLU A 103 0.33 10.56 1.86
N PHE A 104 0.50 10.39 3.17
CA PHE A 104 0.37 11.50 4.13
C PHE A 104 1.41 12.59 3.88
N ILE A 105 2.67 12.21 3.64
CA ILE A 105 3.74 13.18 3.32
C ILE A 105 3.42 13.89 2.00
N LYS A 106 3.05 13.13 0.96
CA LYS A 106 2.67 13.68 -0.36
C LYS A 106 1.54 14.71 -0.25
N SER A 107 0.55 14.46 0.59
CA SER A 107 -0.59 15.37 0.79
C SER A 107 -0.22 16.65 1.55
N GLY A 108 0.92 16.68 2.22
CA GLY A 108 1.44 17.83 2.95
C GLY A 108 2.11 18.90 2.08
N GLY A 109 2.22 18.68 0.76
CA GLY A 109 2.86 19.60 -0.20
C GLY A 109 4.30 19.23 -0.50
N GLU A 110 5.23 20.17 -0.36
CA GLU A 110 6.65 19.94 -0.64
C GLU A 110 7.26 18.95 0.36
N ILE A 111 7.84 17.89 -0.17
CA ILE A 111 8.41 16.79 0.64
C ILE A 111 9.83 17.16 1.06
N THR A 112 10.09 17.15 2.35
CA THR A 112 11.39 17.49 2.92
C THR A 112 12.32 16.26 3.02
N GLU A 113 13.62 16.50 3.01
CA GLU A 113 14.62 15.45 3.26
C GLU A 113 14.43 14.78 4.63
N GLN A 114 13.97 15.52 5.64
CA GLN A 114 13.71 15.00 6.97
C GLN A 114 12.51 14.02 6.97
N GLU A 115 11.47 14.30 6.20
CA GLU A 115 10.33 13.39 6.04
C GLU A 115 10.74 12.10 5.34
N ILE A 116 11.56 12.19 4.30
CA ILE A 116 12.11 11.00 3.63
C ILE A 116 13.02 10.19 4.57
N ALA A 117 13.93 10.84 5.30
CA ALA A 117 14.79 10.17 6.27
C ALA A 117 13.99 9.46 7.38
N PHE A 118 12.89 10.08 7.83
CA PHE A 118 11.96 9.48 8.78
C PHE A 118 11.32 8.20 8.22
N VAL A 119 10.76 8.27 7.01
CA VAL A 119 10.10 7.11 6.39
C VAL A 119 11.08 6.00 6.08
N THR A 120 12.32 6.34 5.68
CA THR A 120 13.41 5.37 5.50
C THR A 120 13.68 4.63 6.82
N THR A 121 13.80 5.36 7.93
CA THR A 121 13.97 4.75 9.26
C THR A 121 12.82 3.82 9.64
N VAL A 122 11.58 4.21 9.31
CA VAL A 122 10.39 3.34 9.54
C VAL A 122 10.49 2.08 8.68
N ALA A 123 10.82 2.20 7.39
CA ALA A 123 10.94 1.06 6.48
C ALA A 123 12.02 0.07 6.93
N ASP A 124 13.18 0.56 7.34
CA ASP A 124 14.28 -0.24 7.89
C ASP A 124 13.85 -0.99 9.15
N THR A 125 13.18 -0.29 10.09
CA THR A 125 12.71 -0.90 11.33
C THR A 125 11.61 -1.94 11.09
N PHE A 126 10.80 -1.77 10.05
CA PHE A 126 9.78 -2.72 9.63
C PHE A 126 10.35 -3.90 8.84
N ASN A 127 11.67 -3.97 8.64
CA ASN A 127 12.37 -4.96 7.84
C ASN A 127 11.79 -5.06 6.41
N ILE A 128 11.46 -3.93 5.81
CA ILE A 128 11.05 -3.87 4.40
C ILE A 128 12.31 -3.88 3.55
N PRO A 129 12.45 -4.81 2.58
CA PRO A 129 13.62 -4.85 1.72
C PRO A 129 13.82 -3.52 0.99
N ASN A 130 15.05 -3.01 0.94
CA ASN A 130 15.35 -1.69 0.38
C ASN A 130 14.84 -1.54 -1.07
N LYS A 131 14.94 -2.59 -1.88
CA LYS A 131 14.40 -2.61 -3.25
C LYS A 131 12.88 -2.39 -3.27
N GLU A 132 12.15 -3.03 -2.36
CA GLU A 132 10.69 -2.87 -2.25
C GLU A 132 10.32 -1.51 -1.66
N PHE A 133 11.11 -1.00 -0.71
CA PHE A 133 10.94 0.37 -0.19
C PHE A 133 11.06 1.42 -1.29
N GLU A 134 12.13 1.37 -2.11
CA GLU A 134 12.32 2.31 -3.22
C GLU A 134 11.20 2.20 -4.27
N LEU A 135 10.72 0.98 -4.53
CA LEU A 135 9.58 0.75 -5.41
C LEU A 135 8.29 1.37 -4.85
N ILE A 136 7.99 1.14 -3.58
CA ILE A 136 6.81 1.74 -2.92
C ILE A 136 6.92 3.26 -2.91
N LYS A 137 8.09 3.80 -2.55
CA LYS A 137 8.35 5.23 -2.48
C LYS A 137 8.11 5.89 -3.84
N SER A 138 8.72 5.37 -4.90
CA SER A 138 8.52 5.90 -6.25
C SER A 138 7.06 5.73 -6.70
N PHE A 139 6.44 4.60 -6.42
CA PHE A 139 5.06 4.33 -6.79
C PHE A 139 4.05 5.28 -6.14
N VAL A 140 4.30 5.72 -4.91
CA VAL A 140 3.42 6.65 -4.19
C VAL A 140 3.71 8.10 -4.56
N LEU A 141 5.00 8.48 -4.60
CA LEU A 141 5.40 9.88 -4.68
C LEU A 141 5.50 10.42 -6.10
N ASN A 142 5.96 9.60 -7.05
CA ASN A 142 6.30 10.05 -8.39
C ASN A 142 5.12 9.99 -9.36
N ALA A 143 5.21 10.71 -10.46
CA ALA A 143 4.34 10.54 -11.62
C ALA A 143 4.57 9.16 -12.27
N PHE A 144 3.62 8.71 -13.09
CA PHE A 144 3.73 7.38 -13.73
C PHE A 144 4.92 7.28 -14.68
N GLU A 145 5.23 8.36 -15.35
CA GLU A 145 6.34 8.45 -16.32
C GLU A 145 7.71 8.30 -15.66
N GLU A 146 7.80 8.62 -14.38
CA GLU A 146 9.04 8.56 -13.59
C GLU A 146 9.22 7.22 -12.85
N LEU A 147 8.28 6.28 -13.01
CA LEU A 147 8.41 4.97 -12.36
C LEU A 147 9.50 4.12 -13.04
N PRO A 148 10.25 3.35 -12.23
CA PRO A 148 11.32 2.52 -12.79
C PRO A 148 10.77 1.43 -13.71
N HIS A 149 11.52 1.09 -14.75
CA HIS A 149 11.22 -0.06 -15.60
C HIS A 149 11.59 -1.34 -14.86
N SER A 150 10.59 -2.03 -14.31
CA SER A 150 10.79 -3.16 -13.40
C SER A 150 9.79 -4.27 -13.65
N LYS A 151 10.23 -5.52 -13.45
CA LYS A 151 9.38 -6.73 -13.54
C LYS A 151 8.27 -6.75 -12.50
N GLU A 152 8.44 -5.98 -11.44
CA GLU A 152 7.48 -5.84 -10.36
C GLU A 152 6.38 -4.82 -10.67
N ILE A 153 6.38 -4.26 -11.91
CA ILE A 153 5.36 -3.29 -12.37
C ILE A 153 4.56 -3.89 -13.52
N LEU A 154 3.24 -3.70 -13.45
CA LEU A 154 2.27 -4.02 -14.50
C LEU A 154 1.51 -2.75 -14.87
N ILE A 155 1.40 -2.48 -16.16
CA ILE A 155 0.59 -1.41 -16.75
C ILE A 155 -0.70 -2.00 -17.30
N ILE A 156 -1.81 -1.31 -17.10
CA ILE A 156 -3.10 -1.63 -17.70
C ILE A 156 -3.62 -0.35 -18.35
N ASP A 157 -3.72 -0.34 -19.65
CA ASP A 157 -4.20 0.81 -20.42
C ASP A 157 -4.85 0.38 -21.73
N SER A 158 -5.20 1.34 -22.58
CA SER A 158 -5.81 1.12 -23.89
C SER A 158 -4.81 1.05 -25.06
N ASN A 159 -3.52 1.01 -24.80
CA ASN A 159 -2.51 0.77 -25.83
C ASN A 159 -2.44 -0.73 -26.14
N GLU A 160 -2.47 -1.10 -27.41
CA GLU A 160 -2.42 -2.54 -27.80
C GLU A 160 -1.05 -3.14 -27.47
N THR A 161 0.00 -2.34 -27.57
CA THR A 161 1.38 -2.74 -27.29
C THR A 161 2.09 -1.71 -26.44
N VAL A 162 2.88 -2.18 -25.48
CA VAL A 162 3.78 -1.35 -24.68
C VAL A 162 5.19 -1.85 -24.92
N ASP A 163 5.99 -1.07 -25.61
CA ASP A 163 7.41 -1.37 -25.89
C ASP A 163 8.31 -0.82 -24.78
N ILE A 164 8.05 -1.25 -23.55
CA ILE A 164 8.87 -0.90 -22.40
C ILE A 164 9.52 -2.17 -21.85
N PRO A 165 10.86 -2.31 -21.94
CA PRO A 165 11.55 -3.50 -21.46
C PRO A 165 11.24 -3.78 -19.97
N ASN A 166 11.04 -5.05 -19.62
CA ASN A 166 10.79 -5.53 -18.26
C ASN A 166 9.50 -5.05 -17.59
N ILE A 167 8.60 -4.37 -18.28
CA ILE A 167 7.27 -4.04 -17.76
C ILE A 167 6.24 -5.03 -18.30
N LYS A 168 5.34 -5.44 -17.43
CA LYS A 168 4.20 -6.28 -17.79
C LYS A 168 3.04 -5.41 -18.25
N HIS A 169 2.20 -5.96 -19.14
CA HIS A 169 1.09 -5.20 -19.71
C HIS A 169 -0.19 -6.03 -19.84
N ILE A 170 -1.31 -5.36 -19.60
CA ILE A 170 -2.67 -5.83 -19.94
C ILE A 170 -3.33 -4.76 -20.79
N TYR A 171 -3.72 -5.14 -21.99
CA TYR A 171 -4.53 -4.31 -22.86
C TYR A 171 -5.99 -4.28 -22.38
N SER A 172 -6.52 -3.07 -22.18
CA SER A 172 -7.91 -2.84 -21.78
C SER A 172 -8.55 -1.81 -22.71
N PRO A 173 -9.21 -2.25 -23.80
CA PRO A 173 -9.84 -1.33 -24.74
C PRO A 173 -10.87 -0.45 -24.03
N ASN A 174 -10.99 0.80 -24.50
CA ASN A 174 -11.88 1.83 -23.95
C ASN A 174 -11.52 2.34 -22.53
N LEU A 175 -10.41 1.92 -21.95
CA LEU A 175 -9.90 2.53 -20.72
C LEU A 175 -9.33 3.92 -21.03
N ASN A 176 -9.99 4.96 -20.52
CA ASN A 176 -9.44 6.32 -20.63
C ASN A 176 -8.63 6.64 -19.38
N GLY A 177 -7.34 6.33 -19.45
CA GLY A 177 -6.38 6.43 -18.37
C GLY A 177 -5.51 5.21 -18.25
N GLU A 178 -4.75 5.14 -17.18
CA GLU A 178 -3.78 4.10 -16.92
C GLU A 178 -3.90 3.61 -15.47
N LEU A 179 -3.89 2.30 -15.29
CA LEU A 179 -3.72 1.65 -13.99
C LEU A 179 -2.31 1.09 -13.93
N ARG A 180 -1.61 1.34 -12.83
CA ARG A 180 -0.36 0.63 -12.52
C ARG A 180 -0.51 -0.22 -11.29
N VAL A 181 0.07 -1.41 -11.35
CA VAL A 181 0.11 -2.36 -10.26
C VAL A 181 1.56 -2.67 -9.94
N ILE A 182 1.92 -2.61 -8.67
CA ILE A 182 3.21 -3.09 -8.19
C ILE A 182 3.05 -4.36 -7.37
N GLU A 183 4.03 -5.25 -7.49
CA GLU A 183 4.14 -6.45 -6.69
C GLU A 183 5.23 -6.28 -5.62
N LEU A 184 4.88 -6.59 -4.37
CA LEU A 184 5.84 -6.76 -3.27
C LEU A 184 6.04 -8.25 -3.04
N ALA A 185 7.11 -8.80 -3.60
CA ALA A 185 7.37 -10.23 -3.61
C ALA A 185 7.57 -10.81 -2.20
N SER A 186 8.21 -10.05 -1.29
CA SER A 186 8.49 -10.50 0.09
C SER A 186 7.23 -10.79 0.91
N SER A 187 6.13 -10.11 0.60
CA SER A 187 4.86 -10.22 1.32
C SER A 187 3.71 -10.76 0.46
N SER A 188 3.97 -11.04 -0.82
CA SER A 188 2.94 -11.40 -1.82
C SER A 188 1.77 -10.42 -1.79
N MET A 189 2.08 -9.14 -1.83
CA MET A 189 1.10 -8.06 -1.87
C MET A 189 1.16 -7.32 -3.20
N TYR A 190 0.01 -6.77 -3.57
CA TYR A 190 -0.14 -5.96 -4.77
C TYR A 190 -0.80 -4.65 -4.42
N PHE A 191 -0.24 -3.56 -4.91
CA PHE A 191 -0.84 -2.23 -4.79
C PHE A 191 -1.19 -1.71 -6.17
N ILE A 192 -2.32 -1.02 -6.26
CA ILE A 192 -2.82 -0.44 -7.49
C ILE A 192 -3.04 1.05 -7.32
N ARG A 193 -2.70 1.81 -8.36
CA ARG A 193 -2.92 3.25 -8.48
C ARG A 193 -3.48 3.56 -9.85
N TYR A 194 -4.43 4.49 -9.92
CA TYR A 194 -5.12 4.87 -11.14
C TYR A 194 -4.95 6.35 -11.44
N ILE A 195 -4.70 6.69 -12.70
CA ILE A 195 -4.73 8.05 -13.24
C ILE A 195 -5.54 8.01 -14.54
N GLY A 196 -6.60 8.81 -14.62
CA GLY A 196 -7.40 8.86 -15.85
C GLY A 196 -8.80 9.44 -15.65
N LYS A 197 -9.62 9.32 -16.68
CA LYS A 197 -10.97 9.88 -16.72
C LYS A 197 -12.08 8.80 -16.69
N SER A 198 -11.74 7.53 -16.73
CA SER A 198 -12.73 6.45 -16.59
C SER A 198 -13.17 6.32 -15.13
N GLU A 199 -14.46 6.15 -14.91
CA GLU A 199 -14.97 5.74 -13.60
C GLU A 199 -14.69 4.25 -13.42
N LEU A 200 -13.78 3.93 -12.52
CA LEU A 200 -13.40 2.56 -12.20
C LEU A 200 -13.75 2.23 -10.75
N TYR A 201 -14.23 1.02 -10.55
CA TYR A 201 -14.64 0.51 -9.23
C TYR A 201 -13.83 -0.72 -8.87
N LEU A 202 -13.12 -0.66 -7.76
CA LEU A 202 -12.46 -1.81 -7.14
C LEU A 202 -13.41 -2.42 -6.10
N ASN A 203 -13.93 -3.60 -6.36
CA ASN A 203 -14.91 -4.28 -5.49
C ASN A 203 -16.12 -3.40 -5.12
N GLY A 204 -16.59 -2.57 -6.06
CA GLY A 204 -17.70 -1.64 -5.85
C GLY A 204 -17.33 -0.29 -5.24
N GLN A 205 -16.08 -0.09 -4.82
CA GLN A 205 -15.58 1.19 -4.36
C GLN A 205 -14.96 1.96 -5.52
N LEU A 206 -15.37 3.22 -5.72
CA LEU A 206 -14.79 4.10 -6.73
C LEU A 206 -13.29 4.29 -6.48
N LEU A 207 -12.49 4.06 -7.51
CA LEU A 207 -11.07 4.36 -7.50
C LEU A 207 -10.86 5.87 -7.67
N GLU A 208 -10.39 6.51 -6.62
CA GLU A 208 -9.98 7.90 -6.66
C GLU A 208 -8.63 8.01 -7.39
N GLN A 209 -8.48 9.08 -8.17
CA GLN A 209 -7.23 9.32 -8.89
C GLN A 209 -6.05 9.51 -7.94
N ASP A 210 -4.90 9.00 -8.36
CA ASP A 210 -3.62 9.17 -7.67
C ASP A 210 -3.57 8.58 -6.26
N LYS A 211 -4.56 7.80 -5.86
CA LYS A 211 -4.62 7.09 -4.58
C LYS A 211 -4.21 5.63 -4.74
N VAL A 212 -3.47 5.14 -3.75
CA VAL A 212 -3.01 3.76 -3.75
C VAL A 212 -4.00 2.86 -3.00
N TYR A 213 -4.35 1.74 -3.63
CA TYR A 213 -5.24 0.72 -3.06
C TYR A 213 -4.52 -0.62 -2.97
N VAL A 214 -4.90 -1.41 -1.96
CA VAL A 214 -4.46 -2.81 -1.88
C VAL A 214 -5.32 -3.66 -2.80
N LEU A 215 -4.68 -4.43 -3.67
CA LEU A 215 -5.36 -5.39 -4.52
C LEU A 215 -5.42 -6.75 -3.79
N ASN A 216 -6.55 -7.06 -3.21
CA ASN A 216 -6.74 -8.29 -2.45
C ASN A 216 -7.14 -9.47 -3.35
N VAL A 217 -6.95 -10.69 -2.84
CA VAL A 217 -7.41 -11.92 -3.50
C VAL A 217 -8.92 -11.83 -3.79
N GLY A 218 -9.31 -12.19 -5.02
CA GLY A 218 -10.69 -12.13 -5.48
C GLY A 218 -11.16 -10.74 -5.89
N ALA A 219 -10.29 -9.72 -5.86
CA ALA A 219 -10.65 -8.38 -6.30
C ALA A 219 -10.99 -8.32 -7.78
N SER A 220 -11.90 -7.40 -8.13
CA SER A 220 -12.24 -7.07 -9.51
C SER A 220 -12.30 -5.57 -9.71
N ILE A 221 -11.78 -5.11 -10.85
CA ILE A 221 -11.87 -3.73 -11.31
C ILE A 221 -12.93 -3.71 -12.40
N ARG A 222 -13.92 -2.85 -12.24
CA ARG A 222 -15.10 -2.80 -13.12
C ARG A 222 -15.43 -1.37 -13.53
N SER A 223 -16.01 -1.25 -14.72
CA SER A 223 -16.62 -0.04 -15.25
C SER A 223 -17.72 -0.42 -16.22
N SER A 224 -18.59 0.52 -16.57
CA SER A 224 -19.59 0.33 -17.61
C SER A 224 -19.00 0.28 -19.03
N LYS A 225 -17.73 0.70 -19.19
CA LYS A 225 -17.09 0.88 -20.51
C LYS A 225 -15.99 -0.13 -20.82
N ILE A 226 -15.45 -0.83 -19.80
CA ILE A 226 -14.36 -1.79 -19.98
C ILE A 226 -14.80 -3.18 -19.55
N GLN A 227 -14.13 -4.19 -20.09
CA GLN A 227 -14.30 -5.55 -19.59
C GLN A 227 -13.75 -5.62 -18.16
N PRO A 228 -14.39 -6.40 -17.26
CA PRO A 228 -13.88 -6.57 -15.90
C PRO A 228 -12.47 -7.14 -15.90
N ILE A 229 -11.61 -6.53 -15.08
CA ILE A 229 -10.24 -6.99 -14.86
C ILE A 229 -10.22 -7.67 -13.50
N TYR A 230 -9.87 -8.95 -13.46
CA TYR A 230 -9.87 -9.73 -12.23
C TYR A 230 -8.47 -9.82 -11.62
N TYR A 231 -8.42 -10.04 -10.31
CA TYR A 231 -7.19 -10.34 -9.58
C TYR A 231 -6.35 -11.42 -10.28
N GLY A 232 -7.00 -12.50 -10.73
CA GLY A 232 -6.33 -13.60 -11.44
C GLY A 232 -5.63 -13.17 -12.72
N ASP A 233 -6.22 -12.26 -13.50
CA ASP A 233 -5.62 -11.74 -14.74
C ASP A 233 -4.33 -10.98 -14.44
N ILE A 234 -4.36 -10.16 -13.39
CA ILE A 234 -3.21 -9.37 -12.94
C ILE A 234 -2.09 -10.29 -12.44
N ILE A 235 -2.41 -11.22 -11.55
CA ILE A 235 -1.40 -12.10 -10.92
C ILE A 235 -0.78 -13.06 -11.95
N SER A 236 -1.56 -13.52 -12.92
CA SER A 236 -1.03 -14.38 -13.99
C SER A 236 0.12 -13.70 -14.74
N ARG A 237 0.05 -12.38 -14.96
CA ARG A 237 1.12 -11.62 -15.61
C ARG A 237 2.41 -11.56 -14.79
N PHE A 238 2.30 -11.46 -13.45
CA PHE A 238 3.48 -11.50 -12.58
C PHE A 238 4.11 -12.90 -12.50
N ASN A 239 3.30 -13.95 -12.63
CA ASN A 239 3.75 -15.34 -12.50
C ASN A 239 4.31 -15.95 -13.80
N ILE A 240 4.09 -15.35 -14.98
CA ILE A 240 4.58 -15.90 -16.26
C ILE A 240 6.08 -16.23 -16.22
N ASP A 241 6.88 -15.35 -15.63
CA ASP A 241 8.33 -15.55 -15.54
C ASP A 241 8.76 -16.54 -14.45
N ARG A 242 7.87 -16.85 -13.51
CA ARG A 242 8.13 -17.75 -12.38
C ARG A 242 7.80 -19.21 -12.72
N ILE A 243 6.90 -19.42 -13.67
CA ILE A 243 6.48 -20.77 -14.10
C ILE A 243 7.52 -21.32 -15.08
N LYS A 244 8.77 -21.47 -14.64
CA LYS A 244 9.76 -22.31 -15.33
C LYS A 244 9.64 -23.79 -14.93
N ALA A 245 8.96 -24.08 -13.86
CA ALA A 245 8.64 -25.45 -13.43
C ALA A 245 7.29 -25.85 -14.00
N ARG A 246 7.27 -26.88 -14.82
CA ARG A 246 6.04 -27.54 -15.29
C ARG A 246 5.39 -28.20 -14.07
N ILE A 247 4.29 -27.62 -13.58
CA ILE A 247 3.50 -28.32 -12.55
C ILE A 247 2.67 -29.35 -13.28
N THR A 248 2.99 -30.62 -13.08
CA THR A 248 2.20 -31.74 -13.56
C THR A 248 1.38 -32.26 -12.38
N PHE A 249 0.09 -32.36 -12.57
CA PHE A 249 -0.79 -33.05 -11.65
C PHE A 249 -1.12 -34.39 -12.30
N GLU A 250 -0.65 -35.49 -11.70
CA GLU A 250 -0.94 -36.84 -12.13
C GLU A 250 -1.84 -37.48 -11.07
N ALA A 251 -2.88 -38.11 -11.55
CA ALA A 251 -3.83 -38.78 -10.69
C ALA A 251 -4.05 -40.20 -11.29
N GLU A 252 -3.43 -41.20 -10.69
CA GLU A 252 -3.53 -42.60 -11.09
C GLU A 252 -4.52 -43.34 -10.19
N GLU A 253 -5.22 -44.30 -10.76
CA GLU A 253 -6.16 -45.20 -10.05
C GLU A 253 -7.20 -44.50 -9.16
N ILE A 254 -7.68 -43.32 -9.58
CA ILE A 254 -8.70 -42.61 -8.83
C ILE A 254 -10.04 -43.31 -8.97
N SER A 255 -10.66 -43.65 -7.84
CA SER A 255 -12.06 -44.04 -7.75
C SER A 255 -12.82 -43.09 -6.84
N TYR A 256 -14.00 -42.69 -7.27
CA TYR A 256 -14.89 -41.86 -6.45
C TYR A 256 -16.27 -42.48 -6.37
N ARG A 257 -16.79 -42.64 -5.15
CA ARG A 257 -18.17 -43.07 -4.89
C ARG A 257 -18.95 -41.98 -4.18
N PHE A 258 -20.13 -41.70 -4.69
CA PHE A 258 -21.05 -40.81 -4.03
C PHE A 258 -21.59 -41.44 -2.74
N THR A 259 -22.08 -40.63 -1.81
CA THR A 259 -22.65 -41.07 -0.51
C THR A 259 -23.86 -41.98 -0.67
N ASN A 260 -24.55 -41.98 -1.80
CA ASN A 260 -25.64 -42.89 -2.17
C ASN A 260 -25.16 -44.22 -2.75
N GLY A 261 -23.89 -44.48 -2.75
CA GLY A 261 -23.25 -45.72 -3.24
C GLY A 261 -23.00 -45.77 -4.75
N ASN A 262 -23.43 -44.81 -5.52
CA ASN A 262 -23.16 -44.75 -6.96
C ASN A 262 -21.70 -44.45 -7.22
N ILE A 263 -21.13 -45.09 -8.25
CA ILE A 263 -19.75 -44.88 -8.68
C ILE A 263 -19.73 -43.64 -9.57
N GLY A 264 -18.96 -42.62 -9.17
CA GLY A 264 -18.76 -41.41 -9.94
C GLY A 264 -17.54 -41.43 -10.85
N LEU A 265 -16.51 -42.16 -10.45
CA LEU A 265 -15.27 -42.35 -11.22
C LEU A 265 -14.75 -43.78 -11.01
N GLN A 266 -14.37 -44.43 -12.07
CA GLN A 266 -13.67 -45.74 -12.03
C GLN A 266 -12.21 -45.55 -12.46
N PRO A 267 -11.27 -46.32 -11.90
CA PRO A 267 -9.90 -46.34 -12.39
C PRO A 267 -9.91 -46.70 -13.89
N MET A 268 -9.24 -45.90 -14.67
CA MET A 268 -8.92 -46.24 -16.06
C MET A 268 -7.53 -46.85 -16.12
#